data_b5e9fa20878ff2b213803a17e250b32a
#
_entry.id   b5e9fa20878ff2b213803a17e250b32a
#
_cell.length_a   1.000
_cell.length_b   1.000
_cell.length_c   1.000
_cell.angle_alpha   90.00
_cell.angle_beta   90.00
_cell.angle_gamma   90.00
#
_symmetry.space_group_name_H-M   'P 1'
#
loop_
_entity.id
_entity.type
_entity.pdbx_description
1 polymer ?
#
loop_
_entity_poly.entity_id
_entity_poly.type
_entity_poly.pdbx_seq_one_letter_code
_entity_poly.pdbx_strand_id
1 'polypeptide(L)'
;VFFYNDKVEVDFYIPETGTAIQVSMYPHESNETWRRETEALVRMNKQLPCSTHLLLTMNEENTITIDDVTIHLIPVWKWLLN
;
A
#
# COMPACT_ATOMS: atom_id res chain seq x y z
N VAL A 1 -4.07 13.44 5.61
CA VAL A 1 -3.66 12.07 5.92
C VAL A 1 -4.49 11.55 7.06
N PHE A 2 -4.92 10.36 6.95
CA PHE A 2 -5.93 9.78 7.80
C PHE A 2 -5.53 8.36 8.19
N PHE A 3 -5.56 8.05 9.46
CA PHE A 3 -5.28 6.73 9.99
C PHE A 3 -6.52 5.86 9.86
N TYR A 4 -6.43 4.77 9.11
CA TYR A 4 -7.52 3.82 9.03
C TYR A 4 -7.10 2.55 9.76
N ASN A 5 -7.77 2.23 10.84
CA ASN A 5 -7.37 1.12 11.66
C ASN A 5 -8.57 0.26 12.11
N ASP A 6 -9.49 0.02 11.24
CA ASP A 6 -10.56 -0.91 11.49
C ASP A 6 -10.04 -2.34 11.28
N LYS A 7 -10.73 -3.21 10.61
CA LYS A 7 -10.31 -4.60 10.44
C LYS A 7 -9.13 -4.78 9.49
N VAL A 8 -8.77 -3.74 8.73
CA VAL A 8 -7.68 -3.77 7.77
C VAL A 8 -6.57 -2.86 8.27
N GLU A 9 -5.35 -3.39 8.34
CA GLU A 9 -4.20 -2.64 8.80
C GLU A 9 -3.49 -1.97 7.63
N VAL A 10 -3.99 -0.80 7.24
CA VAL A 10 -3.32 0.07 6.28
C VAL A 10 -2.80 1.26 7.05
N ASP A 11 -1.53 1.64 6.85
CA ASP A 11 -0.89 2.68 7.64
C ASP A 11 -1.55 4.04 7.45
N PHE A 12 -1.86 4.40 6.21
CA PHE A 12 -2.47 5.69 5.94
C PHE A 12 -3.54 5.57 4.86
N TYR A 13 -4.54 6.39 4.96
CA TYR A 13 -5.56 6.53 3.93
C TYR A 13 -5.84 8.00 3.70
N ILE A 14 -5.83 8.43 2.44
CA ILE A 14 -6.11 9.81 2.06
C ILE A 14 -7.47 9.84 1.36
N PRO A 15 -8.54 10.24 2.07
CA PRO A 15 -9.89 10.17 1.49
C PRO A 15 -10.09 11.12 0.31
N GLU A 16 -9.40 12.24 0.28
CA GLU A 16 -9.55 13.23 -0.80
C GLU A 16 -9.18 12.64 -2.16
N THR A 17 -8.21 11.75 -2.20
CA THR A 17 -7.77 11.13 -3.45
C THR A 17 -8.10 9.65 -3.54
N GLY A 18 -8.67 9.07 -2.48
CA GLY A 18 -8.93 7.64 -2.42
C GLY A 18 -7.66 6.81 -2.45
N THR A 19 -6.61 7.26 -1.75
CA THR A 19 -5.30 6.61 -1.76
C THR A 19 -5.07 5.85 -0.48
N ALA A 20 -4.79 4.54 -0.59
CA ALA A 20 -4.37 3.70 0.53
C ALA A 20 -2.86 3.54 0.46
N ILE A 21 -2.18 3.77 1.58
CA ILE A 21 -0.72 3.74 1.65
C ILE A 21 -0.27 2.79 2.74
N GLN A 22 0.56 1.82 2.37
CA GLN A 22 1.19 0.90 3.28
C GLN A 22 2.69 1.13 3.23
N VAL A 23 3.36 1.14 4.38
CA VAL A 23 4.81 1.35 4.43
C VAL A 23 5.49 0.04 4.80
N SER A 24 6.39 -0.42 3.96
CA SER A 24 7.21 -1.59 4.25
C SER A 24 8.56 -1.40 3.57
N MET A 25 9.58 -1.09 4.36
CA MET A 25 10.90 -0.77 3.81
C MET A 25 11.51 -1.95 3.06
N TYR A 26 11.27 -3.15 3.54
CA TYR A 26 11.83 -4.37 2.94
C TYR A 26 10.69 -5.37 2.72
N PRO A 27 9.81 -5.13 1.74
CA PRO A 27 8.62 -6.00 1.57
C PRO A 27 8.98 -7.42 1.17
N HIS A 28 10.16 -7.63 0.61
CA HIS A 28 10.61 -8.96 0.18
C HIS A 28 11.50 -9.66 1.20
N GLU A 29 11.57 -9.19 2.45
CA GLU A 29 12.42 -9.86 3.45
C GLU A 29 11.93 -11.27 3.74
N SER A 30 10.64 -11.54 3.55
CA SER A 30 10.09 -12.88 3.63
C SER A 30 8.82 -12.96 2.80
N ASN A 31 8.44 -14.18 2.40
CA ASN A 31 7.19 -14.39 1.68
C ASN A 31 5.98 -14.00 2.54
N GLU A 32 6.09 -14.21 3.84
CA GLU A 32 5.03 -13.85 4.78
C GLU A 32 4.84 -12.35 4.86
N THR A 33 5.95 -11.59 4.94
CA THR A 33 5.91 -10.13 4.96
C THR A 33 5.28 -9.60 3.67
N TRP A 34 5.74 -10.09 2.53
CA TRP A 34 5.20 -9.68 1.24
C TRP A 34 3.70 -9.91 1.17
N ARG A 35 3.25 -11.11 1.55
CA ARG A 35 1.83 -11.45 1.49
C ARG A 35 1.01 -10.59 2.43
N ARG A 36 1.49 -10.37 3.66
CA ARG A 36 0.77 -9.58 4.65
C ARG A 36 0.58 -8.14 4.17
N GLU A 37 1.63 -7.54 3.63
CA GLU A 37 1.58 -6.14 3.20
C GLU A 37 0.68 -5.96 1.97
N THR A 38 0.77 -6.88 1.02
CA THR A 38 -0.07 -6.77 -0.19
C THR A 38 -1.53 -7.11 0.10
N GLU A 39 -1.79 -8.10 0.96
CA GLU A 39 -3.15 -8.45 1.32
C GLU A 39 -3.85 -7.33 2.08
N ALA A 40 -3.12 -6.55 2.87
CA ALA A 40 -3.71 -5.42 3.58
C ALA A 40 -4.32 -4.43 2.58
N LEU A 41 -3.61 -4.12 1.50
CA LEU A 41 -4.10 -3.20 0.48
C LEU A 41 -5.28 -3.79 -0.29
N VAL A 42 -5.22 -5.08 -0.60
CA VAL A 42 -6.32 -5.75 -1.30
C VAL A 42 -7.58 -5.75 -0.44
N ARG A 43 -7.46 -6.05 0.84
CA ARG A 43 -8.60 -6.02 1.75
C ARG A 43 -9.18 -4.63 1.90
N MET A 44 -8.32 -3.62 1.96
CA MET A 44 -8.76 -2.23 2.05
C MET A 44 -9.66 -1.88 0.89
N ASN A 45 -9.30 -2.31 -0.32
CA ASN A 45 -10.09 -2.03 -1.51
C ASN A 45 -11.48 -2.67 -1.44
N LYS A 46 -11.62 -3.81 -0.75
CA LYS A 46 -12.92 -4.47 -0.61
C LYS A 46 -13.84 -3.76 0.36
N GLN A 47 -13.27 -3.18 1.42
CA GLN A 47 -14.07 -2.49 2.44
C GLN A 47 -14.32 -1.05 2.07
N LEU A 48 -13.33 -0.39 1.48
CA LEU A 48 -13.39 1.02 1.12
C LEU A 48 -12.68 1.17 -0.21
N PRO A 49 -13.41 1.16 -1.33
CA PRO A 49 -12.77 1.20 -2.66
C PRO A 49 -11.84 2.41 -2.79
N CYS A 50 -10.62 2.14 -3.23
CA CYS A 50 -9.58 3.13 -3.36
C CYS A 50 -9.18 3.27 -4.83
N SER A 51 -8.87 4.51 -5.23
CA SER A 51 -8.40 4.77 -6.59
C SER A 51 -6.95 4.36 -6.76
N THR A 52 -6.16 4.46 -5.69
CA THR A 52 -4.72 4.23 -5.75
C THR A 52 -4.28 3.45 -4.53
N HIS A 53 -3.39 2.47 -4.76
CA HIS A 53 -2.81 1.67 -3.69
C HIS A 53 -1.29 1.81 -3.78
N LEU A 54 -0.67 2.31 -2.72
CA LEU A 54 0.77 2.54 -2.68
C LEU A 54 1.41 1.66 -1.61
N LEU A 55 2.55 1.07 -1.97
CA LEU A 55 3.41 0.38 -1.02
C LEU A 55 4.75 1.10 -1.04
N LEU A 56 5.04 1.86 0.02
CA LEU A 56 6.28 2.62 0.10
C LEU A 56 7.41 1.72 0.59
N THR A 57 8.51 1.71 -0.14
CA THR A 57 9.65 0.84 0.11
C THR A 57 10.92 1.66 0.33
N MET A 58 12.02 0.99 0.66
CA MET A 58 13.32 1.67 0.77
C MET A 58 13.81 2.13 -0.60
N ASN A 59 13.89 1.22 -1.57
CA ASN A 59 14.46 1.54 -2.89
C ASN A 59 13.72 0.89 -4.05
N GLU A 60 12.71 0.09 -3.80
CA GLU A 60 12.06 -0.64 -4.88
C GLU A 60 10.99 0.19 -5.57
N GLU A 61 10.99 0.13 -6.89
CA GLU A 61 9.95 0.78 -7.70
C GLU A 61 9.40 -0.26 -8.67
N ASN A 62 8.10 -0.53 -8.58
CA ASN A 62 7.46 -1.54 -9.42
C ASN A 62 5.95 -1.31 -9.40
N THR A 63 5.24 -2.00 -10.30
CA THR A 63 3.77 -2.01 -10.31
C THR A 63 3.32 -3.45 -10.43
N ILE A 64 2.47 -3.89 -9.53
CA ILE A 64 1.94 -5.26 -9.52
C ILE A 64 0.43 -5.22 -9.45
N THR A 65 -0.20 -6.33 -9.84
CA THR A 65 -1.64 -6.49 -9.76
C THR A 65 -1.97 -7.79 -9.04
N ILE A 66 -2.76 -7.70 -7.97
CA ILE A 66 -3.21 -8.85 -7.19
C ILE A 66 -4.71 -8.73 -7.02
N ASP A 67 -5.46 -9.77 -7.40
CA ASP A 67 -6.93 -9.79 -7.27
C ASP A 67 -7.59 -8.54 -7.87
N ASP A 68 -7.11 -8.14 -9.05
CA ASP A 68 -7.59 -6.95 -9.78
C ASP A 68 -7.28 -5.63 -9.10
N VAL A 69 -6.43 -5.64 -8.07
CA VAL A 69 -5.97 -4.43 -7.40
C VAL A 69 -4.55 -4.13 -7.86
N THR A 70 -4.36 -2.95 -8.43
CA THR A 70 -3.04 -2.50 -8.87
C THR A 70 -2.34 -1.79 -7.73
N ILE A 71 -1.15 -2.28 -7.38
CA ILE A 71 -0.35 -1.73 -6.28
C ILE A 71 0.93 -1.15 -6.86
N HIS A 72 1.18 0.11 -6.54
CA HIS A 72 2.40 0.80 -6.96
C HIS A 72 3.43 0.76 -5.84
N LEU A 73 4.56 0.12 -6.07
CA LEU A 73 5.69 0.15 -5.15
C LEU A 73 6.55 1.34 -5.49
N ILE A 74 6.76 2.24 -4.53
CA ILE A 74 7.50 3.48 -4.77
C ILE A 74 8.47 3.68 -3.61
N PRO A 75 9.75 4.02 -3.88
CA PRO A 75 10.68 4.38 -2.81
C PRO A 75 10.14 5.55 -2.00
N VAL A 76 10.22 5.48 -0.68
CA VAL A 76 9.67 6.52 0.18
C VAL A 76 10.32 7.88 -0.10
N TRP A 77 11.62 7.91 -0.39
CA TRP A 77 12.31 9.17 -0.70
C TRP A 77 11.78 9.80 -1.99
N LYS A 78 11.42 8.98 -2.97
CA LYS A 78 10.86 9.48 -4.22
C LYS A 78 9.45 10.02 -4.02
N TRP A 79 8.67 9.33 -3.20
CA TRP A 79 7.31 9.77 -2.88
C TRP A 79 7.32 11.11 -2.15
N LEU A 80 8.28 11.31 -1.25
CA LEU A 80 8.40 12.55 -0.49
C LEU A 80 8.81 13.74 -1.36
N LEU A 81 9.45 13.48 -2.51
CA LEU A 81 9.88 14.54 -3.42
C LEU A 81 8.79 15.00 -4.40
N ASN A 82 7.72 14.30 -4.48
CA ASN A 82 6.61 14.62 -5.40
C ASN A 82 5.56 15.51 -4.76
#